data_a69b6619c4ef0686f5d96fa6e6c04cca
#
_entry.id   a69b6619c4ef0686f5d96fa6e6c04cca
#
_cell.length_a   1.000
_cell.length_b   1.000
_cell.length_c   1.000
_cell.angle_alpha   90.00
_cell.angle_beta   90.00
_cell.angle_gamma   90.00
#
_symmetry.space_group_name_H-M   'P 1'
#
loop_
_entity.id
_entity.type
_entity.pdbx_description
1 polymer ?
#
loop_
_entity_poly.entity_id
_entity_poly.type
_entity_poly.pdbx_seq_one_letter_code
_entity_poly.pdbx_strand_id
1 'polypeptide(L)'
;RIKTFVDPVLEISEITDRVSKTPDRNKALLFENTGTDFPVLINSMGSERRMCLALGVDKLDDVIHDIESVFKTLSAPKSGILEKLAMLPQLGTFASWMPKVVSGRGACQEVVMSKPNLDLLPILKCWPKDGGRFVTLPAIHTKDPNTGQRNIGMYRMQVFSPEMTAMHWH
;
A
#
# COMPACT_ATOMS: atom_id res chain seq x y z
N ARG A 1 7.28 16.96 -11.05
CA ARG A 1 6.06 17.62 -10.54
C ARG A 1 5.34 18.21 -11.74
N ILE A 2 4.05 17.92 -11.88
CA ILE A 2 3.17 18.36 -12.97
C ILE A 2 2.08 19.23 -12.34
N LYS A 3 2.08 20.52 -12.67
CA LYS A 3 1.18 21.51 -12.06
C LYS A 3 -0.04 21.82 -12.91
N THR A 4 0.04 21.53 -14.20
CA THR A 4 -1.11 21.64 -15.12
C THR A 4 -2.16 20.59 -14.77
N PHE A 5 -3.41 20.89 -15.04
CA PHE A 5 -4.48 19.91 -14.89
C PHE A 5 -4.23 18.69 -15.78
N VAL A 6 -4.41 17.50 -15.20
CA VAL A 6 -4.36 16.22 -15.90
C VAL A 6 -5.50 15.36 -15.39
N ASP A 7 -6.31 14.84 -16.30
CA ASP A 7 -7.49 14.07 -15.97
C ASP A 7 -7.10 12.70 -15.31
N PRO A 8 -7.63 12.37 -14.14
CA PRO A 8 -7.50 11.04 -13.56
C PRO A 8 -8.07 9.91 -14.43
N VAL A 9 -8.97 10.23 -15.36
CA VAL A 9 -9.54 9.27 -16.29
C VAL A 9 -8.63 9.15 -17.52
N LEU A 10 -7.79 8.12 -17.53
CA LEU A 10 -6.88 7.71 -18.59
C LEU A 10 -5.61 8.55 -18.77
N GLU A 11 -5.63 9.90 -18.67
CA GLU A 11 -4.46 10.74 -18.99
C GLU A 11 -3.28 10.48 -18.03
N ILE A 12 -3.53 10.46 -16.72
CA ILE A 12 -2.48 10.19 -15.72
C ILE A 12 -1.82 8.83 -16.00
N SER A 13 -2.62 7.81 -16.31
CA SER A 13 -2.13 6.46 -16.58
C SER A 13 -1.34 6.40 -17.88
N GLU A 14 -1.81 7.04 -18.93
CA GLU A 14 -1.13 7.09 -20.24
C GLU A 14 0.23 7.81 -20.13
N ILE A 15 0.27 8.95 -19.47
CA ILE A 15 1.53 9.68 -19.23
C ILE A 15 2.50 8.81 -18.42
N THR A 16 1.99 8.12 -17.41
CA THR A 16 2.79 7.24 -16.56
C THR A 16 3.35 6.06 -17.34
N ASP A 17 2.52 5.41 -18.17
CA ASP A 17 2.93 4.30 -19.02
C ASP A 17 4.08 4.71 -19.95
N ARG A 18 3.94 5.83 -20.63
CA ARG A 18 4.98 6.36 -21.53
C ARG A 18 6.29 6.67 -20.80
N VAL A 19 6.20 7.33 -19.63
CA VAL A 19 7.39 7.69 -18.84
C VAL A 19 8.06 6.44 -18.27
N SER A 20 7.30 5.46 -17.79
CA SER A 20 7.85 4.24 -17.19
C SER A 20 8.57 3.35 -18.21
N LYS A 21 8.10 3.34 -19.46
CA LYS A 21 8.67 2.56 -20.58
C LYS A 21 9.80 3.27 -21.34
N THR A 22 10.02 4.55 -21.08
CA THR A 22 11.10 5.29 -21.76
C THR A 22 12.42 4.99 -21.06
N PRO A 23 13.44 4.46 -21.75
CA PRO A 23 14.77 4.26 -21.20
C PRO A 23 15.32 5.52 -20.54
N ASP A 24 15.99 5.38 -19.40
CA ASP A 24 16.61 6.47 -18.63
C ASP A 24 15.67 7.59 -18.14
N ARG A 25 14.37 7.50 -18.42
CA ARG A 25 13.35 8.48 -18.02
C ARG A 25 12.30 7.93 -17.06
N ASN A 26 12.47 6.72 -16.58
CA ASN A 26 11.57 6.12 -15.59
C ASN A 26 11.59 6.90 -14.27
N LYS A 27 10.70 7.86 -14.12
CA LYS A 27 10.60 8.75 -12.95
C LYS A 27 9.29 8.54 -12.21
N ALA A 28 9.32 8.77 -10.90
CA ALA A 28 8.09 9.00 -10.15
C ALA A 28 7.46 10.34 -10.60
N LEU A 29 6.14 10.36 -10.74
CA LEU A 29 5.38 11.51 -11.18
C LEU A 29 4.45 11.99 -10.06
N LEU A 30 4.47 13.29 -9.78
CA LEU A 30 3.54 13.95 -8.88
C LEU A 30 2.66 14.89 -9.69
N PHE A 31 1.38 14.55 -9.82
CA PHE A 31 0.35 15.37 -10.43
C PHE A 31 -0.30 16.20 -9.32
N GLU A 32 -0.07 17.51 -9.32
CA GLU A 32 -0.56 18.42 -8.27
C GLU A 32 -1.98 18.92 -8.55
N ASN A 33 -2.41 18.93 -9.79
CA ASN A 33 -3.74 19.35 -10.20
C ASN A 33 -4.45 18.23 -10.96
N THR A 34 -5.33 17.55 -10.26
CA THR A 34 -6.12 16.41 -10.74
C THR A 34 -7.61 16.73 -10.85
N GLY A 35 -7.98 18.01 -10.67
CA GLY A 35 -9.38 18.43 -10.55
C GLY A 35 -9.99 18.16 -9.18
N THR A 36 -9.19 17.67 -8.23
CA THR A 36 -9.57 17.49 -6.82
C THR A 36 -8.54 18.18 -5.91
N ASP A 37 -8.83 18.27 -4.62
CA ASP A 37 -7.90 18.83 -3.63
C ASP A 37 -6.71 17.92 -3.33
N PHE A 38 -6.68 16.70 -3.88
CA PHE A 38 -5.65 15.72 -3.62
C PHE A 38 -4.73 15.53 -4.82
N PRO A 39 -3.40 15.61 -4.61
CA PRO A 39 -2.43 15.26 -5.64
C PRO A 39 -2.34 13.74 -5.83
N VAL A 40 -1.84 13.31 -6.98
CA VAL A 40 -1.54 11.91 -7.28
C VAL A 40 -0.04 11.73 -7.42
N LEU A 41 0.55 10.89 -6.57
CA LEU A 41 1.91 10.37 -6.75
C LEU A 41 1.81 8.96 -7.35
N ILE A 42 2.43 8.76 -8.50
CA ILE A 42 2.41 7.48 -9.22
C ILE A 42 3.82 7.07 -9.65
N ASN A 43 3.99 5.77 -9.94
CA ASN A 43 5.28 5.15 -10.29
C ASN A 43 6.38 5.38 -9.23
N SER A 44 5.99 5.51 -7.96
CA SER A 44 6.92 5.72 -6.83
C SER A 44 7.88 4.56 -6.65
N MET A 45 7.45 3.32 -6.91
CA MET A 45 8.24 2.09 -6.77
C MET A 45 8.83 1.58 -8.09
N GLY A 46 8.78 2.35 -9.16
CA GLY A 46 9.18 1.92 -10.51
C GLY A 46 10.70 1.84 -10.75
N SER A 47 11.56 1.81 -9.73
CA SER A 47 12.98 1.48 -9.86
C SER A 47 13.52 0.92 -8.55
N GLU A 48 14.54 0.06 -8.66
CA GLU A 48 15.20 -0.56 -7.51
C GLU A 48 15.67 0.49 -6.49
N ARG A 49 16.33 1.56 -6.96
CA ARG A 49 16.77 2.66 -6.09
C ARG A 49 15.62 3.28 -5.28
N ARG A 50 14.43 3.46 -5.89
CA ARG A 50 13.27 4.00 -5.18
C ARG A 50 12.65 2.99 -4.22
N MET A 51 12.68 1.71 -4.57
CA MET A 51 12.27 0.63 -3.66
C MET A 51 13.20 0.56 -2.44
N CYS A 52 14.52 0.58 -2.66
CA CYS A 52 15.49 0.63 -1.58
C CYS A 52 15.29 1.84 -0.67
N LEU A 53 15.09 3.03 -1.27
CA LEU A 53 14.82 4.26 -0.50
C LEU A 53 13.54 4.14 0.36
N ALA A 54 12.49 3.53 -0.18
CA ALA A 54 11.23 3.34 0.54
C ALA A 54 11.35 2.31 1.68
N LEU A 55 12.20 1.30 1.50
CA LEU A 55 12.45 0.24 2.48
C LEU A 55 13.55 0.63 3.49
N GLY A 56 14.30 1.71 3.24
CA GLY A 56 15.39 2.14 4.11
C GLY A 56 16.62 1.22 4.04
N VAL A 57 16.87 0.59 2.89
CA VAL A 57 18.00 -0.33 2.66
C VAL A 57 18.87 0.15 1.51
N ASP A 58 20.10 -0.31 1.44
CA ASP A 58 21.02 0.02 0.34
C ASP A 58 20.77 -0.85 -0.88
N LYS A 59 20.39 -2.11 -0.68
CA LYS A 59 20.07 -3.10 -1.71
C LYS A 59 18.83 -3.90 -1.34
N LEU A 60 18.09 -4.39 -2.34
CA LEU A 60 16.93 -5.27 -2.09
C LEU A 60 17.34 -6.60 -1.47
N ASP A 61 18.55 -7.09 -1.77
CA ASP A 61 19.08 -8.32 -1.16
C ASP A 61 19.21 -8.22 0.37
N ASP A 62 19.43 -7.02 0.92
CA ASP A 62 19.50 -6.81 2.36
C ASP A 62 18.18 -7.23 3.04
N VAL A 63 17.04 -6.93 2.41
CA VAL A 63 15.71 -7.35 2.89
C VAL A 63 15.57 -8.86 2.90
N ILE A 64 16.08 -9.54 1.86
CA ILE A 64 16.05 -11.00 1.76
C ILE A 64 16.90 -11.61 2.88
N HIS A 65 18.09 -11.09 3.09
CA HIS A 65 18.99 -11.55 4.17
C HIS A 65 18.38 -11.35 5.55
N ASP A 66 17.74 -10.21 5.79
CA ASP A 66 17.04 -9.94 7.06
C ASP A 66 15.92 -10.95 7.30
N ILE A 67 15.08 -11.20 6.30
CA ILE A 67 14.00 -12.19 6.38
C ILE A 67 14.56 -13.60 6.63
N GLU A 68 15.57 -14.02 5.85
CA GLU A 68 16.21 -15.32 6.04
C GLU A 68 16.81 -15.47 7.45
N SER A 69 17.46 -14.43 7.96
CA SER A 69 18.06 -14.43 9.30
C SER A 69 17.01 -14.66 10.39
N VAL A 70 15.85 -14.01 10.23
CA VAL A 70 14.68 -14.19 11.10
C VAL A 70 14.20 -15.64 11.07
N PHE A 71 13.99 -16.20 9.87
CA PHE A 71 13.54 -17.59 9.73
C PHE A 71 14.56 -18.58 10.29
N LYS A 72 15.86 -18.42 10.00
CA LYS A 72 16.93 -19.26 10.55
C LYS A 72 16.94 -19.21 12.07
N THR A 73 16.78 -18.03 12.66
CA THR A 73 16.75 -17.83 14.11
C THR A 73 15.54 -18.51 14.76
N LEU A 74 14.36 -18.42 14.15
CA LEU A 74 13.14 -19.02 14.66
C LEU A 74 13.14 -20.55 14.51
N SER A 75 13.69 -21.07 13.43
CA SER A 75 13.68 -22.50 13.10
C SER A 75 14.83 -23.28 13.75
N ALA A 76 15.85 -22.61 14.30
CA ALA A 76 16.98 -23.29 14.92
C ALA A 76 16.55 -24.06 16.18
N PRO A 77 16.87 -25.36 16.29
CA PRO A 77 16.57 -26.14 17.49
C PRO A 77 17.34 -25.58 18.69
N LYS A 78 16.64 -25.33 19.79
CA LYS A 78 17.20 -24.80 21.05
C LYS A 78 17.15 -25.85 22.11
N SER A 79 18.29 -26.38 22.50
CA SER A 79 18.42 -27.46 23.50
C SER A 79 18.70 -26.97 24.91
N GLY A 80 19.26 -25.76 25.07
CA GLY A 80 19.72 -25.23 26.35
C GLY A 80 18.85 -24.10 26.92
N ILE A 81 18.80 -23.96 28.26
CA ILE A 81 18.11 -22.85 28.92
C ILE A 81 18.79 -21.52 28.61
N LEU A 82 20.12 -21.48 28.56
CA LEU A 82 20.89 -20.28 28.22
C LEU A 82 20.61 -19.81 26.78
N GLU A 83 20.47 -20.72 25.84
CA GLU A 83 20.12 -20.41 24.45
C GLU A 83 18.69 -19.81 24.35
N LYS A 84 17.75 -20.33 25.14
CA LYS A 84 16.39 -19.80 25.22
C LYS A 84 16.36 -18.37 25.82
N LEU A 85 17.17 -18.11 26.84
CA LEU A 85 17.30 -16.79 27.44
C LEU A 85 17.95 -15.79 26.47
N ALA A 86 18.95 -16.22 25.70
CA ALA A 86 19.59 -15.39 24.67
C ALA A 86 18.65 -14.96 23.54
N MET A 87 17.50 -15.64 23.36
CA MET A 87 16.48 -15.25 22.38
C MET A 87 15.55 -14.13 22.86
N LEU A 88 15.49 -13.83 24.16
CA LEU A 88 14.53 -12.85 24.70
C LEU A 88 14.60 -11.48 24.01
N PRO A 89 15.79 -10.89 23.72
CA PRO A 89 15.86 -9.62 23.01
C PRO A 89 15.27 -9.73 21.59
N GLN A 90 15.52 -10.84 20.89
CA GLN A 90 15.01 -11.07 19.53
C GLN A 90 13.47 -11.26 19.53
N LEU A 91 12.94 -12.00 20.50
CA LEU A 91 11.49 -12.13 20.70
C LEU A 91 10.84 -10.77 20.99
N GLY A 92 11.53 -9.90 21.77
CA GLY A 92 11.10 -8.53 21.99
C GLY A 92 11.03 -7.71 20.69
N THR A 93 12.00 -7.87 19.81
CA THR A 93 11.99 -7.24 18.47
C THR A 93 10.81 -7.76 17.64
N PHE A 94 10.59 -9.08 17.58
CA PHE A 94 9.45 -9.64 16.83
C PHE A 94 8.10 -9.22 17.43
N ALA A 95 7.99 -9.14 18.75
CA ALA A 95 6.79 -8.65 19.41
C ALA A 95 6.50 -7.17 19.06
N SER A 96 7.55 -6.37 18.82
CA SER A 96 7.39 -4.98 18.42
C SER A 96 6.82 -4.80 16.99
N TRP A 97 6.95 -5.82 16.13
CA TRP A 97 6.38 -5.80 14.76
C TRP A 97 4.88 -6.12 14.74
N MET A 98 4.36 -6.68 15.83
CA MET A 98 2.94 -6.98 15.92
C MET A 98 2.10 -5.70 16.03
N PRO A 99 0.94 -5.65 15.33
CA PRO A 99 0.04 -4.50 15.42
C PRO A 99 -0.40 -4.26 16.86
N LYS A 100 -0.39 -3.01 17.29
CA LYS A 100 -0.88 -2.60 18.61
C LYS A 100 -2.29 -2.06 18.46
N VAL A 101 -3.22 -2.59 19.28
CA VAL A 101 -4.55 -2.02 19.38
C VAL A 101 -4.47 -0.82 20.33
N VAL A 102 -4.86 0.34 19.82
CA VAL A 102 -4.96 1.56 20.63
C VAL A 102 -6.43 1.87 20.92
N SER A 103 -6.70 2.41 22.10
CA SER A 103 -8.03 2.91 22.47
C SER A 103 -8.21 4.35 22.00
N GLY A 104 -9.46 4.72 21.68
CA GLY A 104 -9.82 6.08 21.24
C GLY A 104 -9.94 6.23 19.73
N ARG A 105 -10.12 7.47 19.28
CA ARG A 105 -10.22 7.81 17.84
C ARG A 105 -8.83 7.85 17.22
N GLY A 106 -8.66 7.13 16.11
CA GLY A 106 -7.44 7.24 15.29
C GLY A 106 -7.47 8.51 14.41
N ALA A 107 -6.30 8.96 13.96
CA ALA A 107 -6.18 10.10 13.06
C ALA A 107 -7.03 9.96 11.78
N CYS A 108 -7.18 8.73 11.26
CA CYS A 108 -8.04 8.43 10.11
C CYS A 108 -9.55 8.61 10.38
N GLN A 109 -9.95 8.87 11.63
CA GLN A 109 -11.33 9.11 12.06
C GLN A 109 -11.59 10.57 12.43
N GLU A 110 -10.65 11.48 12.21
CA GLU A 110 -10.82 12.92 12.51
C GLU A 110 -11.86 13.57 11.60
N VAL A 111 -11.84 13.20 10.31
CA VAL A 111 -12.83 13.67 9.35
C VAL A 111 -13.85 12.56 9.10
N VAL A 112 -15.10 12.83 9.46
CA VAL A 112 -16.23 11.92 9.27
C VAL A 112 -17.26 12.60 8.39
N MET A 113 -17.53 12.02 7.25
CA MET A 113 -18.58 12.50 6.34
C MET A 113 -19.87 11.74 6.61
N SER A 114 -20.94 12.45 6.91
CA SER A 114 -22.30 11.89 7.05
C SER A 114 -22.81 11.33 5.72
N LYS A 115 -22.38 11.93 4.61
CA LYS A 115 -22.64 11.50 3.25
C LYS A 115 -21.30 11.35 2.53
N PRO A 116 -20.79 10.11 2.32
CA PRO A 116 -19.52 9.90 1.66
C PRO A 116 -19.58 10.36 0.21
N ASN A 117 -18.46 10.87 -0.30
CA ASN A 117 -18.33 11.25 -1.69
C ASN A 117 -16.96 10.88 -2.24
N LEU A 118 -16.90 9.80 -3.02
CA LEU A 118 -15.68 9.31 -3.65
C LEU A 118 -15.19 10.20 -4.80
N ASP A 119 -16.01 11.13 -5.30
CA ASP A 119 -15.59 12.07 -6.36
C ASP A 119 -14.64 13.15 -5.83
N LEU A 120 -14.52 13.29 -4.52
CA LEU A 120 -13.50 14.16 -3.90
C LEU A 120 -12.08 13.58 -4.04
N LEU A 121 -11.95 12.31 -4.38
CA LEU A 121 -10.66 11.62 -4.50
C LEU A 121 -10.30 11.42 -5.97
N PRO A 122 -9.02 11.61 -6.36
CA PRO A 122 -8.56 11.41 -7.74
C PRO A 122 -8.40 9.91 -8.06
N ILE A 123 -9.49 9.15 -7.92
CA ILE A 123 -9.49 7.71 -8.21
C ILE A 123 -9.36 7.50 -9.71
N LEU A 124 -8.35 6.73 -10.13
CA LEU A 124 -7.98 6.61 -11.53
C LEU A 124 -8.85 5.61 -12.29
N LYS A 125 -9.12 5.93 -13.56
CA LYS A 125 -9.40 4.92 -14.57
C LYS A 125 -8.11 4.65 -15.35
N CYS A 126 -7.51 3.45 -15.17
CA CYS A 126 -6.17 3.16 -15.68
C CYS A 126 -6.16 2.73 -17.14
N TRP A 127 -7.17 1.97 -17.60
CA TRP A 127 -7.21 1.42 -18.95
C TRP A 127 -8.52 1.74 -19.66
N PRO A 128 -8.48 1.91 -21.00
CA PRO A 128 -9.69 2.23 -21.77
C PRO A 128 -10.83 1.22 -21.61
N LYS A 129 -10.48 -0.06 -21.43
CA LYS A 129 -11.44 -1.16 -21.25
C LYS A 129 -11.85 -1.43 -19.81
N ASP A 130 -11.29 -0.69 -18.83
CA ASP A 130 -11.78 -0.77 -17.45
C ASP A 130 -13.23 -0.32 -17.38
N GLY A 131 -14.04 -0.99 -16.58
CA GLY A 131 -15.46 -0.68 -16.40
C GLY A 131 -15.74 0.66 -15.72
N GLY A 132 -14.71 1.33 -15.21
CA GLY A 132 -14.79 2.61 -14.51
C GLY A 132 -13.49 2.95 -13.79
N ARG A 133 -13.59 3.78 -12.77
CA ARG A 133 -12.48 4.12 -11.87
C ARG A 133 -12.29 3.02 -10.83
N PHE A 134 -11.05 2.75 -10.45
CA PHE A 134 -10.70 1.71 -9.50
C PHE A 134 -9.71 2.18 -8.44
N VAL A 135 -9.96 1.83 -7.20
CA VAL A 135 -8.92 1.77 -6.17
C VAL A 135 -8.17 0.46 -6.39
N THR A 136 -6.94 0.52 -6.90
CA THR A 136 -6.29 -0.64 -7.52
C THR A 136 -5.52 -1.53 -6.53
N LEU A 137 -4.88 -0.96 -5.52
CA LEU A 137 -4.07 -1.72 -4.56
C LEU A 137 -4.42 -1.37 -3.10
N PRO A 138 -5.71 -1.38 -2.71
CA PRO A 138 -6.07 -1.08 -1.33
C PRO A 138 -5.84 -2.29 -0.42
N ALA A 139 -5.39 -2.05 0.80
CA ALA A 139 -5.42 -3.03 1.88
C ALA A 139 -6.83 -3.10 2.47
N ILE A 140 -7.61 -4.09 2.04
CA ILE A 140 -9.00 -4.26 2.46
C ILE A 140 -9.05 -5.07 3.75
N HIS A 141 -9.67 -4.49 4.76
CA HIS A 141 -9.91 -5.13 6.05
C HIS A 141 -11.31 -5.72 6.07
N THR A 142 -11.40 -7.03 6.16
CA THR A 142 -12.66 -7.75 6.29
C THR A 142 -12.73 -8.47 7.64
N LYS A 143 -13.92 -8.85 8.03
CA LYS A 143 -14.17 -9.60 9.27
C LYS A 143 -15.20 -10.68 8.98
N ASP A 144 -14.88 -11.92 9.33
CA ASP A 144 -15.81 -13.02 9.23
C ASP A 144 -17.03 -12.76 10.15
N PRO A 145 -18.26 -12.78 9.63
CA PRO A 145 -19.44 -12.46 10.42
C PRO A 145 -19.76 -13.51 11.48
N ASN A 146 -19.31 -14.76 11.31
CA ASN A 146 -19.60 -15.87 12.23
C ASN A 146 -18.52 -16.00 13.30
N THR A 147 -17.25 -15.97 12.92
CA THR A 147 -16.11 -16.19 13.82
C THR A 147 -15.54 -14.90 14.40
N GLY A 148 -15.80 -13.77 13.76
CA GLY A 148 -15.19 -12.49 14.08
C GLY A 148 -13.72 -12.39 13.67
N GLN A 149 -13.16 -13.38 13.00
CA GLN A 149 -11.78 -13.40 12.54
C GLN A 149 -11.55 -12.31 11.51
N ARG A 150 -10.50 -11.53 11.70
CA ARG A 150 -10.10 -10.46 10.78
C ARG A 150 -9.21 -11.01 9.67
N ASN A 151 -9.47 -10.56 8.45
CA ASN A 151 -8.58 -10.75 7.31
C ASN A 151 -8.17 -9.40 6.73
N ILE A 152 -6.96 -9.32 6.22
CA ILE A 152 -6.45 -8.17 5.45
C ILE A 152 -5.94 -8.71 4.13
N GLY A 153 -6.49 -8.23 3.03
CA GLY A 153 -6.12 -8.67 1.70
C GLY A 153 -6.09 -7.51 0.72
N MET A 154 -5.46 -7.72 -0.42
CA MET A 154 -5.38 -6.74 -1.49
C MET A 154 -6.43 -7.10 -2.55
N TYR A 155 -7.51 -6.31 -2.63
CA TYR A 155 -8.61 -6.52 -3.55
C TYR A 155 -8.91 -5.24 -4.31
N ARG A 156 -8.94 -5.31 -5.62
CA ARG A 156 -9.29 -4.17 -6.47
C ARG A 156 -10.75 -3.78 -6.25
N MET A 157 -11.03 -2.48 -6.05
CA MET A 157 -12.38 -1.97 -5.81
C MET A 157 -12.82 -1.04 -6.94
N GLN A 158 -13.91 -1.38 -7.61
CA GLN A 158 -14.52 -0.53 -8.63
C GLN A 158 -15.42 0.51 -8.00
N VAL A 159 -15.33 1.75 -8.46
CA VAL A 159 -16.24 2.83 -8.07
C VAL A 159 -17.43 2.85 -9.04
N PHE A 160 -18.64 2.67 -8.52
CA PHE A 160 -19.88 2.71 -9.29
C PHE A 160 -20.62 4.04 -9.17
N SER A 161 -20.50 4.68 -8.00
CA SER A 161 -21.11 5.97 -7.73
C SER A 161 -20.31 6.70 -6.65
N PRO A 162 -20.61 7.96 -6.34
CA PRO A 162 -19.96 8.66 -5.26
C PRO A 162 -20.04 7.97 -3.89
N GLU A 163 -21.01 7.09 -3.70
CA GLU A 163 -21.28 6.42 -2.43
C GLU A 163 -21.12 4.90 -2.50
N MET A 164 -20.78 4.33 -3.68
CA MET A 164 -20.80 2.88 -3.88
C MET A 164 -19.54 2.37 -4.56
N THR A 165 -18.99 1.33 -3.97
CA THR A 165 -17.90 0.53 -4.54
C THR A 165 -18.26 -0.95 -4.54
N ALA A 166 -17.66 -1.74 -5.44
CA ALA A 166 -17.70 -3.19 -5.38
C ALA A 166 -16.29 -3.77 -5.38
N MET A 167 -16.09 -4.78 -4.56
CA MET A 167 -14.82 -5.51 -4.44
C MET A 167 -14.80 -6.67 -5.41
N HIS A 168 -13.69 -6.85 -6.11
CA HIS A 168 -13.46 -8.02 -6.95
C HIS A 168 -13.03 -9.20 -6.08
N TRP A 169 -13.85 -10.21 -5.99
CA TRP A 169 -13.55 -11.48 -5.35
C TRP A 169 -12.99 -12.47 -6.39
N HIS A 170 -12.02 -13.28 -5.98
CA HIS A 170 -11.50 -14.41 -6.76
C HIS A 170 -11.57 -15.67 -5.94
#